data_afd454cb0fdbc590010e3752f76d69fa
#
_entry.id   afd454cb0fdbc590010e3752f76d69fa
#
_cell.length_a   1.000
_cell.length_b   1.000
_cell.length_c   1.000
_cell.angle_alpha   90.00
_cell.angle_beta   90.00
_cell.angle_gamma   90.00
#
_symmetry.space_group_name_H-M   'P 1'
#
loop_
_entity.id
_entity.type
_entity.pdbx_description
1 polymer ?
#
loop_
_entity_poly.entity_id
_entity_poly.type
_entity_poly.pdbx_seq_one_letter_code
_entity_poly.pdbx_strand_id
1 'polypeptide(L)'
;MKQRYPKHAKRDTDKFKFVESTERKHYMFYIYIIFDFAMAVIMLLFGIWFYRSKGQASNFLSGYNMKSAEERKKYDENAMCKAYGKRMMFMSIPFIAGMIIDIWHIGIGCLIAWVIWFVMFILLLMDRHKREG
;
A
#
# COMPACT_ATOMS: atom_id res chain seq x y z
N MET A 1 -47.95 6.63 -29.19
CA MET A 1 -48.09 5.20 -28.83
C MET A 1 -47.07 4.84 -27.79
N LYS A 2 -47.47 4.56 -26.56
CA LYS A 2 -46.55 4.03 -25.53
C LYS A 2 -46.34 2.54 -25.84
N GLN A 3 -45.16 2.16 -26.30
CA GLN A 3 -44.74 0.76 -26.39
C GLN A 3 -44.73 0.16 -24.97
N ARG A 4 -45.73 -0.69 -24.69
CA ARG A 4 -45.76 -1.51 -23.47
C ARG A 4 -44.78 -2.67 -23.68
N TYR A 5 -43.57 -2.54 -23.14
CA TYR A 5 -42.66 -3.69 -23.03
C TYR A 5 -43.32 -4.78 -22.19
N PRO A 6 -43.27 -6.06 -22.63
CA PRO A 6 -43.84 -7.16 -21.86
C PRO A 6 -43.14 -7.25 -20.47
N LYS A 7 -43.95 -7.44 -19.44
CA LYS A 7 -43.46 -7.51 -18.01
C LYS A 7 -42.38 -8.57 -17.82
N HIS A 8 -42.35 -9.61 -18.64
CA HIS A 8 -41.31 -10.65 -18.61
C HIS A 8 -39.93 -10.14 -19.06
N ALA A 9 -39.86 -9.35 -20.12
CA ALA A 9 -38.58 -8.77 -20.58
C ALA A 9 -37.94 -7.82 -19.55
N LYS A 10 -38.75 -7.08 -18.81
CA LYS A 10 -38.27 -6.22 -17.73
C LYS A 10 -37.69 -7.03 -16.56
N ARG A 11 -38.34 -8.14 -16.20
CA ARG A 11 -37.86 -9.04 -15.14
C ARG A 11 -36.53 -9.69 -15.49
N ASP A 12 -36.34 -10.08 -16.72
CA ASP A 12 -35.10 -10.72 -17.18
C ASP A 12 -33.94 -9.73 -17.26
N THR A 13 -34.21 -8.50 -17.68
CA THR A 13 -33.18 -7.43 -17.67
C THR A 13 -32.80 -7.03 -16.23
N ASP A 14 -33.74 -7.01 -15.30
CA ASP A 14 -33.46 -6.70 -13.89
C ASP A 14 -32.63 -7.82 -13.23
N LYS A 15 -32.95 -9.09 -13.53
CA LYS A 15 -32.13 -10.23 -13.10
C LYS A 15 -30.71 -10.18 -13.67
N PHE A 16 -30.59 -9.88 -14.97
CA PHE A 16 -29.28 -9.78 -15.62
C PHE A 16 -28.43 -8.68 -15.00
N LYS A 17 -28.98 -7.49 -14.78
CA LYS A 17 -28.30 -6.39 -14.11
C LYS A 17 -27.90 -6.72 -12.67
N PHE A 18 -28.74 -7.46 -11.96
CA PHE A 18 -28.43 -7.90 -10.60
C PHE A 18 -27.24 -8.87 -10.56
N VAL A 19 -27.23 -9.87 -11.46
CA VAL A 19 -26.13 -10.83 -11.59
C VAL A 19 -24.84 -10.10 -11.98
N GLU A 20 -24.89 -9.22 -12.98
CA GLU A 20 -23.73 -8.43 -13.40
C GLU A 20 -23.19 -7.55 -12.28
N SER A 21 -24.05 -6.93 -11.49
CA SER A 21 -23.61 -6.08 -10.37
C SER A 21 -22.97 -6.90 -9.25
N THR A 22 -23.46 -8.11 -9.01
CA THR A 22 -22.90 -9.03 -8.00
C THR A 22 -21.54 -9.55 -8.42
N GLU A 23 -21.40 -9.98 -9.67
CA GLU A 23 -20.13 -10.40 -10.25
C GLU A 23 -19.07 -9.28 -10.18
N ARG A 24 -19.46 -8.07 -10.57
CA ARG A 24 -18.58 -6.89 -10.52
C ARG A 24 -18.10 -6.59 -9.12
N LYS A 25 -18.94 -6.71 -8.09
CA LYS A 25 -18.55 -6.56 -6.68
C LYS A 25 -17.52 -7.59 -6.25
N HIS A 26 -17.69 -8.85 -6.67
CA HIS A 26 -16.71 -9.91 -6.37
C HIS A 26 -15.34 -9.62 -7.01
N TYR A 27 -15.31 -9.20 -8.27
CA TYR A 27 -14.06 -8.82 -8.94
C TYR A 27 -13.36 -7.67 -8.21
N MET A 28 -14.09 -6.62 -7.86
CA MET A 28 -13.52 -5.48 -7.15
C MET A 28 -12.98 -5.87 -5.78
N PHE A 29 -13.69 -6.73 -5.04
CA PHE A 29 -13.24 -7.26 -3.77
C PHE A 29 -11.87 -7.96 -3.89
N TYR A 30 -11.72 -8.88 -4.84
CA TYR A 30 -10.46 -9.58 -5.05
C TYR A 30 -9.33 -8.63 -5.48
N ILE A 31 -9.61 -7.66 -6.33
CA ILE A 31 -8.61 -6.67 -6.77
C ILE A 31 -8.06 -5.89 -5.57
N TYR A 32 -8.92 -5.38 -4.70
CA TYR A 32 -8.46 -4.62 -3.52
C TYR A 32 -7.68 -5.49 -2.53
N ILE A 33 -8.16 -6.70 -2.25
CA ILE A 33 -7.48 -7.63 -1.34
C ILE A 33 -6.10 -8.02 -1.89
N ILE A 34 -6.00 -8.40 -3.17
CA ILE A 34 -4.72 -8.77 -3.80
C ILE A 34 -3.77 -7.57 -3.80
N PHE A 35 -4.27 -6.39 -4.08
CA PHE A 35 -3.47 -5.17 -4.12
C PHE A 35 -2.90 -4.82 -2.74
N ASP A 36 -3.73 -4.80 -1.72
CA ASP A 36 -3.31 -4.53 -0.34
C ASP A 36 -2.35 -5.60 0.17
N PHE A 37 -2.61 -6.88 -0.14
CA PHE A 37 -1.71 -7.98 0.20
C PHE A 37 -0.34 -7.81 -0.46
N ALA A 38 -0.30 -7.49 -1.75
CA ALA A 38 0.94 -7.27 -2.48
C ALA A 38 1.73 -6.10 -1.88
N MET A 39 1.07 -4.99 -1.56
CA MET A 39 1.71 -3.83 -0.93
C MET A 39 2.23 -4.16 0.48
N ALA A 40 1.47 -4.91 1.28
CA ALA A 40 1.91 -5.35 2.59
C ALA A 40 3.18 -6.21 2.51
N VAL A 41 3.22 -7.17 1.58
CA VAL A 41 4.38 -8.06 1.37
C VAL A 41 5.58 -7.26 0.87
N ILE A 42 5.41 -6.38 -0.11
CA ILE A 42 6.48 -5.53 -0.64
C ILE A 42 7.09 -4.67 0.48
N MET A 43 6.27 -3.97 1.25
CA MET A 43 6.73 -3.13 2.35
C MET A 43 7.45 -3.94 3.44
N LEU A 44 6.93 -5.12 3.77
CA LEU A 44 7.55 -6.00 4.75
C LEU A 44 8.91 -6.51 4.27
N LEU A 45 9.02 -6.97 3.04
CA LEU A 45 10.27 -7.48 2.46
C LEU A 45 11.33 -6.39 2.35
N PHE A 46 10.97 -5.20 1.87
CA PHE A 46 11.87 -4.04 1.84
C PHE A 46 12.32 -3.63 3.25
N GLY A 47 11.41 -3.62 4.20
CA GLY A 47 11.71 -3.31 5.60
C GLY A 47 12.70 -4.29 6.20
N ILE A 48 12.50 -5.58 6.01
CA ILE A 48 13.42 -6.63 6.48
C ILE A 48 14.78 -6.52 5.80
N TRP A 49 14.79 -6.28 4.50
CA TRP A 49 16.03 -6.12 3.74
C TRP A 49 16.84 -4.91 4.23
N PHE A 50 16.22 -3.74 4.39
CA PHE A 50 16.88 -2.57 4.97
C PHE A 50 17.40 -2.83 6.39
N TYR A 51 16.59 -3.48 7.21
CA TYR A 51 16.96 -3.78 8.60
C TYR A 51 18.18 -4.71 8.68
N ARG A 52 18.28 -5.68 7.78
CA ARG A 52 19.35 -6.68 7.75
C ARG A 52 20.57 -6.27 6.93
N SER A 53 20.51 -5.19 6.18
CA SER A 53 21.55 -4.80 5.21
C SER A 53 22.89 -4.39 5.83
N LYS A 54 22.97 -4.21 7.15
CA LYS A 54 24.16 -3.69 7.85
C LYS A 54 24.69 -2.37 7.27
N GLY A 55 23.79 -1.50 6.81
CA GLY A 55 24.11 -0.21 6.22
C GLY A 55 24.23 -0.20 4.68
N GLN A 56 24.32 -1.37 4.03
CA GLN A 56 24.46 -1.43 2.56
C GLN A 56 23.25 -0.90 1.80
N ALA A 57 22.06 -1.00 2.37
CA ALA A 57 20.85 -0.46 1.77
C ALA A 57 20.85 1.06 1.65
N SER A 58 21.73 1.77 2.36
CA SER A 58 21.91 3.22 2.21
C SER A 58 22.30 3.63 0.79
N ASN A 59 22.93 2.76 0.04
CA ASN A 59 23.28 3.00 -1.37
C ASN A 59 22.06 3.17 -2.28
N PHE A 60 20.90 2.66 -1.85
CA PHE A 60 19.63 2.78 -2.59
C PHE A 60 18.79 3.99 -2.14
N LEU A 61 19.26 4.72 -1.13
CA LEU A 61 18.59 5.93 -0.69
C LEU A 61 18.87 7.08 -1.67
N SER A 62 17.82 7.53 -2.32
CA SER A 62 17.86 8.65 -3.24
C SER A 62 18.42 9.91 -2.56
N GLY A 63 19.40 10.55 -3.17
CA GLY A 63 20.09 11.71 -2.62
C GLY A 63 21.25 11.36 -1.67
N TYR A 64 21.08 10.37 -0.78
CA TYR A 64 22.17 9.93 0.10
C TYR A 64 23.31 9.24 -0.64
N ASN A 65 22.97 8.43 -1.66
CA ASN A 65 23.94 7.74 -2.50
C ASN A 65 24.85 8.68 -3.32
N MET A 66 24.46 9.95 -3.47
CA MET A 66 25.25 10.97 -4.17
C MET A 66 26.27 11.66 -3.26
N LYS A 67 26.21 11.41 -1.93
CA LYS A 67 27.19 11.97 -0.98
C LYS A 67 28.56 11.33 -1.17
N SER A 68 29.61 12.13 -0.95
CA SER A 68 30.99 11.62 -1.01
C SER A 68 31.26 10.62 0.12
N ALA A 69 32.28 9.77 -0.05
CA ALA A 69 32.67 8.80 0.96
C ALA A 69 33.05 9.46 2.29
N GLU A 70 33.59 10.65 2.27
CA GLU A 70 33.96 11.41 3.48
C GLU A 70 32.74 11.96 4.21
N GLU A 71 31.74 12.43 3.47
CA GLU A 71 30.46 12.87 4.05
C GLU A 71 29.69 11.71 4.67
N ARG A 72 29.69 10.54 3.99
CA ARG A 72 29.02 9.34 4.48
C ARG A 72 29.61 8.80 5.79
N LYS A 73 30.91 8.96 6.00
CA LYS A 73 31.57 8.56 7.25
C LYS A 73 31.03 9.29 8.50
N LYS A 74 30.37 10.42 8.33
CA LYS A 74 29.75 11.18 9.43
C LYS A 74 28.45 10.55 9.96
N TYR A 75 27.90 9.55 9.23
CA TYR A 75 26.62 8.94 9.54
C TYR A 75 26.80 7.46 9.89
N ASP A 76 26.05 7.00 10.88
CA ASP A 76 25.93 5.57 11.15
C ASP A 76 24.91 4.95 10.19
N GLU A 77 25.40 4.47 9.04
CA GLU A 77 24.57 3.87 8.00
C GLU A 77 23.81 2.63 8.49
N ASN A 78 24.39 1.87 9.41
CA ASN A 78 23.74 0.69 9.96
C ASN A 78 22.54 1.05 10.83
N ALA A 79 22.70 2.01 11.74
CA ALA A 79 21.59 2.50 12.59
C ALA A 79 20.50 3.16 11.73
N MET A 80 20.89 3.90 10.71
CA MET A 80 19.97 4.55 9.78
C MET A 80 19.14 3.53 9.00
N CYS A 81 19.77 2.52 8.39
CA CYS A 81 19.07 1.47 7.67
C CYS A 81 18.16 0.64 8.56
N LYS A 82 18.56 0.38 9.81
CA LYS A 82 17.70 -0.30 10.78
C LYS A 82 16.46 0.53 11.13
N ALA A 83 16.62 1.83 11.34
CA ALA A 83 15.49 2.73 11.62
C ALA A 83 14.50 2.78 10.45
N TYR A 84 15.00 2.92 9.22
CA TYR A 84 14.17 2.93 8.02
C TYR A 84 13.50 1.58 7.77
N GLY A 85 14.21 0.49 7.97
CA GLY A 85 13.67 -0.86 7.86
C GLY A 85 12.52 -1.10 8.83
N LYS A 86 12.65 -0.69 10.08
CA LYS A 86 11.56 -0.77 11.07
C LYS A 86 10.34 0.04 10.62
N ARG A 87 10.54 1.27 10.16
CA ARG A 87 9.42 2.10 9.67
C ARG A 87 8.73 1.49 8.47
N MET A 88 9.48 0.94 7.51
CA MET A 88 8.90 0.25 6.35
C MET A 88 8.10 -0.98 6.76
N MET A 89 8.57 -1.78 7.73
CA MET A 89 7.80 -2.90 8.27
C MET A 89 6.50 -2.41 8.93
N PHE A 90 6.53 -1.32 9.70
CA PHE A 90 5.32 -0.72 10.26
C PHE A 90 4.37 -0.20 9.19
N MET A 91 4.87 0.28 8.06
CA MET A 91 4.06 0.74 6.93
C MET A 91 3.31 -0.39 6.22
N SER A 92 3.62 -1.66 6.48
CA SER A 92 2.83 -2.79 6.00
C SER A 92 1.52 -2.99 6.78
N ILE A 93 1.47 -2.54 8.04
CA ILE A 93 0.31 -2.74 8.92
C ILE A 93 -0.99 -2.10 8.39
N PRO A 94 -1.00 -0.86 7.88
CA PRO A 94 -2.19 -0.26 7.30
C PRO A 94 -2.83 -1.10 6.20
N PHE A 95 -2.03 -1.74 5.36
CA PHE A 95 -2.54 -2.59 4.28
C PHE A 95 -3.17 -3.89 4.81
N ILE A 96 -2.59 -4.48 5.86
CA ILE A 96 -3.19 -5.66 6.53
C ILE A 96 -4.52 -5.26 7.18
N ALA A 97 -4.56 -4.13 7.88
CA ALA A 97 -5.80 -3.59 8.45
C ALA A 97 -6.83 -3.25 7.36
N GLY A 98 -6.38 -2.69 6.23
CA GLY A 98 -7.21 -2.40 5.06
C GLY A 98 -7.88 -3.64 4.50
N MET A 99 -7.15 -4.75 4.35
CA MET A 99 -7.74 -6.03 3.93
C MET A 99 -8.85 -6.50 4.86
N ILE A 100 -8.68 -6.36 6.17
CA ILE A 100 -9.70 -6.73 7.16
C ILE A 100 -10.96 -5.86 7.00
N ILE A 101 -10.79 -4.56 6.81
CA ILE A 101 -11.90 -3.61 6.60
C ILE A 101 -12.62 -3.90 5.28
N ASP A 102 -11.91 -4.25 4.23
CA ASP A 102 -12.48 -4.54 2.91
C ASP A 102 -13.34 -5.81 2.89
N ILE A 103 -13.20 -6.70 3.87
CA ILE A 103 -14.11 -7.84 4.06
C ILE A 103 -15.54 -7.35 4.34
N TRP A 104 -15.68 -6.25 5.09
CA TRP A 104 -16.98 -5.68 5.42
C TRP A 104 -17.41 -4.54 4.50
N HIS A 105 -16.47 -3.74 4.07
CA HIS A 105 -16.70 -2.55 3.24
C HIS A 105 -15.68 -2.46 2.10
N ILE A 106 -16.03 -3.01 0.95
CA ILE A 106 -15.17 -3.11 -0.24
C ILE A 106 -14.69 -1.73 -0.67
N GLY A 107 -13.38 -1.57 -0.77
CA GLY A 107 -12.70 -0.36 -1.23
C GLY A 107 -12.43 0.69 -0.15
N ILE A 108 -13.15 0.67 0.96
CA ILE A 108 -12.93 1.64 2.06
C ILE A 108 -11.64 1.31 2.80
N GLY A 109 -11.36 0.03 3.03
CA GLY A 109 -10.14 -0.43 3.67
C GLY A 109 -8.89 -0.04 2.87
N CYS A 110 -8.91 -0.26 1.58
CA CYS A 110 -7.83 0.16 0.68
C CYS A 110 -7.61 1.68 0.71
N LEU A 111 -8.68 2.48 0.65
CA LEU A 111 -8.58 3.93 0.72
C LEU A 111 -7.94 4.40 2.05
N ILE A 112 -8.40 3.86 3.18
CA ILE A 112 -7.86 4.18 4.51
C ILE A 112 -6.39 3.76 4.61
N ALA A 113 -6.05 2.57 4.13
CA ALA A 113 -4.68 2.07 4.11
C ALA A 113 -3.74 3.02 3.37
N TRP A 114 -4.14 3.50 2.20
CA TRP A 114 -3.35 4.45 1.41
C TRP A 114 -3.18 5.80 2.10
N VAL A 115 -4.21 6.33 2.74
CA VAL A 115 -4.14 7.59 3.47
C VAL A 115 -3.16 7.46 4.65
N ILE A 116 -3.27 6.40 5.45
CA ILE A 116 -2.37 6.16 6.58
C ILE A 116 -0.95 5.93 6.09
N TRP A 117 -0.76 5.11 5.04
CA TRP A 117 0.54 4.86 4.45
C TRP A 117 1.20 6.15 3.96
N PHE A 118 0.45 7.03 3.30
CA PHE A 118 0.96 8.30 2.79
C PHE A 118 1.42 9.22 3.93
N VAL A 119 0.67 9.30 5.03
CA VAL A 119 1.08 10.04 6.22
C VAL A 119 2.37 9.45 6.80
N MET A 120 2.45 8.13 6.95
CA MET A 120 3.65 7.45 7.44
C MET A 120 4.84 7.65 6.50
N PHE A 121 4.62 7.70 5.20
CA PHE A 121 5.65 7.96 4.21
C PHE A 121 6.21 9.40 4.34
N ILE A 122 5.36 10.39 4.52
CA ILE A 122 5.79 11.77 4.77
C ILE A 122 6.63 11.84 6.06
N LEU A 123 6.19 11.17 7.13
CA LEU A 123 6.94 11.11 8.37
C LEU A 123 8.31 10.43 8.20
N LEU A 124 8.38 9.39 7.36
CA LEU A 124 9.63 8.75 7.00
C LEU A 124 10.57 9.73 6.27
N LEU A 125 10.06 10.49 5.31
CA LEU A 125 10.85 11.49 4.59
C LEU A 125 11.35 12.60 5.50
N MET A 126 10.54 13.06 6.45
CA MET A 126 10.96 14.05 7.43
C MET A 126 12.05 13.50 8.36
N ASP A 127 11.93 12.25 8.80
CA ASP A 127 12.95 11.60 9.62
C ASP A 127 14.26 11.40 8.85
N ARG A 128 14.16 11.02 7.56
CA ARG A 128 15.32 10.96 6.67
C ARG A 128 16.02 12.31 6.56
N HIS A 129 15.28 13.38 6.32
CA HIS A 129 15.85 14.72 6.21
C HIS A 129 16.63 15.12 7.48
N LYS A 130 16.11 14.79 8.66
CA LYS A 130 16.79 15.04 9.93
C LYS A 130 18.05 14.19 10.12
N ARG A 131 18.05 12.94 9.65
CA ARG A 131 19.16 12.00 9.84
C ARG A 131 20.25 12.14 8.79
N GLU A 132 19.87 12.47 7.58
CA GLU A 132 20.80 12.59 6.44
C GLU A 132 21.39 13.99 6.28
N GLY A 133 20.98 14.92 7.14
CA GLY A 133 21.43 16.31 7.14
C GLY A 133 20.73 17.15 6.12
#